data_78c5bac2d7663b930fabd3d8685e79ad
#
_entry.id   78c5bac2d7663b930fabd3d8685e79ad
#
_cell.length_a   1.000
_cell.length_b   1.000
_cell.length_c   1.000
_cell.angle_alpha   90.00
_cell.angle_beta   90.00
_cell.angle_gamma   90.00
#
_symmetry.space_group_name_H-M   'P 1'
#
loop_
_entity.id
_entity.type
_entity.pdbx_description
1 polymer ?
#
loop_
_entity_poly.entity_id
_entity_poly.type
_entity_poly.pdbx_seq_one_letter_code
_entity_poly.pdbx_strand_id
1 'polypeptide(L)'
;QINIVNNYYKAGPSQSLKGTTQNGIKVDVSTGKERGNQERITLVTVSTSSNSDKNHPEFYEMTSRYFINGNTTETTKGSVTKNKDWKGVSYDKGTYTYNDEIYSADKKNLYGDAVEHKTINGVSCVKIKMDASAPTGVITTHTADEAFSKVLANAGASLFRDEIDARYMEEAKTGTAQYKGSITQSPGIIDKVSDVNGYTEKTFATGSRPKGFDTDNDGIPDDWETANGLNPNDASDALTYSLDEKGYYTNLEVYAN
;
A
#
# COMPACT_ATOMS: atom_id res chain seq x y z
N GLN A 1 -3.92 -10.76 -13.23
CA GLN A 1 -5.08 -9.89 -12.93
C GLN A 1 -4.82 -9.14 -11.63
N ILE A 2 -5.25 -7.88 -11.56
CA ILE A 2 -4.94 -6.98 -10.43
C ILE A 2 -6.23 -6.26 -10.02
N ASN A 3 -6.56 -6.31 -8.73
CA ASN A 3 -7.63 -5.51 -8.13
C ASN A 3 -7.00 -4.29 -7.42
N ILE A 4 -7.46 -3.08 -7.75
CA ILE A 4 -7.11 -1.83 -7.07
C ILE A 4 -8.41 -1.20 -6.61
N VAL A 5 -8.79 -1.48 -5.36
CA VAL A 5 -10.13 -1.19 -4.85
C VAL A 5 -10.06 -0.43 -3.54
N ASN A 6 -10.85 0.64 -3.46
CA ASN A 6 -11.08 1.41 -2.24
C ASN A 6 -9.81 1.94 -1.54
N ASN A 7 -8.78 2.30 -2.33
CA ASN A 7 -7.59 2.91 -1.76
C ASN A 7 -7.73 4.44 -1.68
N TYR A 8 -7.08 5.04 -0.68
CA TYR A 8 -6.94 6.48 -0.54
C TYR A 8 -5.50 6.89 -0.89
N TYR A 9 -5.33 7.62 -1.98
CA TYR A 9 -4.05 8.12 -2.46
C TYR A 9 -3.91 9.58 -2.09
N LYS A 10 -3.09 9.88 -1.09
CA LYS A 10 -2.80 11.25 -0.66
C LYS A 10 -1.41 11.66 -1.10
N ALA A 11 -1.34 12.74 -1.88
CA ALA A 11 -0.07 13.28 -2.34
C ALA A 11 0.70 13.96 -1.21
N GLY A 12 1.95 13.56 -0.99
CA GLY A 12 2.84 14.18 -0.03
C GLY A 12 3.56 15.42 -0.60
N PRO A 13 4.18 16.25 0.24
CA PRO A 13 4.80 17.53 -0.16
C PRO A 13 6.00 17.37 -1.11
N SER A 14 6.66 16.22 -1.13
CA SER A 14 7.75 15.91 -2.06
C SER A 14 7.30 15.77 -3.52
N GLN A 15 6.01 15.61 -3.78
CA GLN A 15 5.44 15.50 -5.14
C GLN A 15 5.67 16.77 -6.00
N SER A 16 5.85 17.92 -5.36
CA SER A 16 6.09 19.18 -6.06
C SER A 16 7.56 19.44 -6.38
N LEU A 17 8.48 18.63 -5.84
CA LEU A 17 9.91 18.83 -6.07
C LEU A 17 10.31 18.41 -7.49
N LYS A 18 11.16 19.23 -8.10
CA LYS A 18 11.85 18.91 -9.35
C LYS A 18 13.25 18.41 -9.03
N GLY A 19 13.81 17.55 -9.89
CA GLY A 19 15.18 17.08 -9.76
C GLY A 19 16.14 18.25 -9.63
N THR A 20 16.93 18.27 -8.57
CA THR A 20 17.91 19.28 -8.28
C THR A 20 19.26 18.61 -7.97
N THR A 21 20.35 19.34 -8.18
CA THR A 21 21.65 18.92 -7.68
C THR A 21 21.96 19.80 -6.47
N GLN A 22 22.17 19.18 -5.31
CA GLN A 22 22.56 19.88 -4.09
C GLN A 22 23.89 19.32 -3.58
N ASN A 23 24.82 20.19 -3.24
CA ASN A 23 26.14 19.82 -2.73
C ASN A 23 26.86 18.76 -3.59
N GLY A 24 26.70 18.84 -4.94
CA GLY A 24 27.30 17.87 -5.86
C GLY A 24 26.58 16.51 -5.94
N ILE A 25 25.55 16.28 -5.14
CA ILE A 25 24.75 15.07 -5.16
C ILE A 25 23.54 15.30 -6.06
N LYS A 26 23.40 14.47 -7.10
CA LYS A 26 22.20 14.46 -7.92
C LYS A 26 21.06 13.87 -7.11
N VAL A 27 20.16 14.73 -6.68
CA VAL A 27 18.91 14.30 -6.06
C VAL A 27 18.02 13.78 -7.18
N ASP A 28 17.86 12.47 -7.24
CA ASP A 28 16.95 11.84 -8.18
C ASP A 28 15.50 11.97 -7.68
N VAL A 29 15.06 13.20 -7.61
CA VAL A 29 13.64 13.49 -7.57
C VAL A 29 13.22 13.36 -9.01
N SER A 30 12.73 12.19 -9.41
CA SER A 30 12.34 11.94 -10.78
C SER A 30 11.38 13.04 -11.24
N THR A 31 11.83 13.76 -12.24
CA THR A 31 11.10 14.87 -12.87
C THR A 31 10.20 14.38 -13.99
N GLY A 32 9.94 13.09 -14.08
CA GLY A 32 9.02 12.55 -15.06
C GLY A 32 7.67 13.27 -15.00
N LYS A 33 7.04 13.47 -16.15
CA LYS A 33 5.68 14.02 -16.26
C LYS A 33 4.71 13.32 -15.31
N GLU A 34 5.02 12.11 -14.94
CA GLU A 34 4.26 11.23 -14.10
C GLU A 34 4.23 11.62 -12.62
N ARG A 35 5.31 12.21 -12.10
CA ARG A 35 5.32 12.71 -10.71
C ARG A 35 4.57 14.02 -10.54
N GLY A 36 4.34 14.75 -11.61
CA GLY A 36 3.46 15.93 -11.59
C GLY A 36 1.97 15.58 -11.50
N ASN A 37 1.59 14.33 -11.75
CA ASN A 37 0.20 13.90 -11.67
C ASN A 37 -0.10 13.33 -10.28
N GLN A 38 -0.51 14.20 -9.37
CA GLN A 38 -0.86 13.87 -8.00
C GLN A 38 -2.14 13.02 -7.86
N GLU A 39 -2.90 12.91 -8.93
CA GLU A 39 -4.13 12.12 -8.97
C GLU A 39 -3.95 10.79 -9.72
N ARG A 40 -2.71 10.39 -10.00
CA ARG A 40 -2.45 9.11 -10.66
C ARG A 40 -2.53 7.95 -9.68
N ILE A 41 -3.40 6.99 -10.00
CA ILE A 41 -3.55 5.74 -9.25
C ILE A 41 -2.51 4.73 -9.71
N THR A 42 -2.37 4.54 -11.02
CA THR A 42 -1.40 3.61 -11.58
C THR A 42 -0.94 4.02 -12.99
N LEU A 43 0.20 3.46 -13.40
CA LEU A 43 0.70 3.53 -14.77
C LEU A 43 0.66 2.12 -15.36
N VAL A 44 -0.03 1.97 -16.48
CA VAL A 44 -0.06 0.72 -17.25
C VAL A 44 0.96 0.83 -18.38
N THR A 45 1.94 -0.05 -18.33
CA THR A 45 2.96 -0.18 -19.37
C THR A 45 3.22 -1.65 -19.64
N VAL A 46 3.53 -1.99 -20.87
CA VAL A 46 3.95 -3.34 -21.27
C VAL A 46 5.37 -3.25 -21.78
N SER A 47 6.26 -4.07 -21.23
CA SER A 47 7.62 -4.15 -21.73
C SER A 47 7.61 -4.66 -23.19
N THR A 48 8.08 -3.81 -24.10
CA THR A 48 8.17 -4.13 -25.54
C THR A 48 9.60 -4.44 -25.99
N SER A 49 10.56 -4.49 -25.07
CA SER A 49 11.98 -4.73 -25.33
C SER A 49 12.47 -5.95 -24.57
N SER A 50 12.95 -6.96 -25.31
CA SER A 50 13.57 -8.16 -24.75
C SER A 50 14.85 -7.86 -23.95
N ASN A 51 15.43 -6.66 -24.11
CA ASN A 51 16.62 -6.22 -23.38
C ASN A 51 16.31 -5.65 -22.00
N SER A 52 15.05 -5.33 -21.70
CA SER A 52 14.67 -4.72 -20.44
C SER A 52 14.64 -5.71 -19.27
N ASP A 53 14.61 -7.02 -19.56
CA ASP A 53 14.57 -8.04 -18.52
C ASP A 53 15.34 -9.30 -18.94
N LYS A 54 16.66 -9.20 -18.93
CA LYS A 54 17.54 -10.31 -19.32
C LYS A 54 17.46 -11.52 -18.39
N ASN A 55 17.08 -11.28 -17.13
CA ASN A 55 17.00 -12.31 -16.10
C ASN A 55 15.62 -12.98 -16.05
N HIS A 56 14.60 -12.30 -16.58
CA HIS A 56 13.21 -12.74 -16.55
C HIS A 56 12.52 -12.56 -17.90
N PRO A 57 12.99 -13.26 -18.95
CA PRO A 57 12.44 -13.15 -20.31
C PRO A 57 10.96 -13.60 -20.38
N GLU A 58 10.50 -14.34 -19.38
CA GLU A 58 9.11 -14.75 -19.25
C GLU A 58 8.14 -13.57 -19.04
N PHE A 59 8.61 -12.46 -18.47
CA PHE A 59 7.79 -11.25 -18.25
C PHE A 59 7.76 -10.31 -19.47
N TYR A 60 8.56 -10.57 -20.47
CA TYR A 60 8.56 -9.78 -21.68
C TYR A 60 7.23 -9.95 -22.45
N GLU A 61 6.64 -8.82 -22.83
CA GLU A 61 5.33 -8.76 -23.51
C GLU A 61 4.15 -9.38 -22.73
N MET A 62 4.31 -9.54 -21.42
CA MET A 62 3.19 -9.86 -20.55
C MET A 62 2.32 -8.63 -20.33
N THR A 63 1.01 -8.84 -20.32
CA THR A 63 0.04 -7.81 -19.96
C THR A 63 -0.72 -8.16 -18.70
N SER A 64 -1.02 -7.13 -17.90
CA SER A 64 -1.93 -7.25 -16.76
C SER A 64 -3.29 -6.67 -17.12
N ARG A 65 -4.34 -7.27 -16.56
CA ARG A 65 -5.70 -6.74 -16.60
C ARG A 65 -6.08 -6.28 -15.21
N TYR A 66 -6.88 -5.21 -15.14
CA TYR A 66 -7.15 -4.49 -13.90
C TYR A 66 -8.65 -4.35 -13.65
N PHE A 67 -9.03 -4.51 -12.40
CA PHE A 67 -10.29 -4.01 -11.86
C PHE A 67 -9.97 -2.85 -10.90
N ILE A 68 -10.45 -1.63 -11.22
CA ILE A 68 -10.15 -0.41 -10.48
C ILE A 68 -11.45 0.26 -10.10
N ASN A 69 -11.75 0.32 -8.80
CA ASN A 69 -13.04 0.82 -8.32
C ASN A 69 -12.95 1.42 -6.91
N GLY A 70 -13.69 2.50 -6.67
CA GLY A 70 -13.86 3.10 -5.34
C GLY A 70 -12.64 3.86 -4.80
N ASN A 71 -11.66 4.16 -5.65
CA ASN A 71 -10.42 4.81 -5.21
C ASN A 71 -10.57 6.33 -5.11
N THR A 72 -10.00 6.90 -4.07
CA THR A 72 -9.97 8.34 -3.82
C THR A 72 -8.55 8.87 -3.97
N THR A 73 -8.40 10.05 -4.56
CA THR A 73 -7.13 10.78 -4.63
C THR A 73 -7.25 12.13 -3.93
N GLU A 74 -6.17 12.56 -3.27
CA GLU A 74 -6.06 13.89 -2.66
C GLU A 74 -4.74 14.55 -3.07
N THR A 75 -4.83 15.76 -3.61
CA THR A 75 -3.65 16.53 -4.02
C THR A 75 -2.99 17.22 -2.81
N THR A 76 -1.76 17.70 -2.99
CA THR A 76 -1.06 18.53 -1.96
C THR A 76 -1.78 19.81 -1.58
N LYS A 77 -2.76 20.24 -2.39
CA LYS A 77 -3.62 21.42 -2.12
C LYS A 77 -4.93 21.05 -1.42
N GLY A 78 -5.10 19.76 -1.05
CA GLY A 78 -6.31 19.29 -0.40
C GLY A 78 -7.51 19.08 -1.33
N SER A 79 -7.30 19.08 -2.65
CA SER A 79 -8.37 18.75 -3.60
C SER A 79 -8.62 17.25 -3.60
N VAL A 80 -9.80 16.83 -3.17
CA VAL A 80 -10.19 15.42 -3.07
C VAL A 80 -11.07 15.02 -4.25
N THR A 81 -10.72 13.94 -4.93
CA THR A 81 -11.52 13.34 -6.01
C THR A 81 -11.90 11.91 -5.64
N LYS A 82 -13.18 11.71 -5.32
CA LYS A 82 -13.72 10.38 -5.05
C LYS A 82 -13.99 9.61 -6.34
N ASN A 83 -13.86 8.29 -6.28
CA ASN A 83 -14.03 7.41 -7.44
C ASN A 83 -13.20 7.87 -8.64
N LYS A 84 -11.94 8.23 -8.38
CA LYS A 84 -11.02 8.66 -9.44
C LYS A 84 -10.78 7.54 -10.45
N ASP A 85 -10.59 6.33 -9.97
CA ASP A 85 -10.55 5.06 -10.69
C ASP A 85 -9.82 5.16 -12.05
N TRP A 86 -10.48 4.79 -13.13
CA TRP A 86 -9.89 4.80 -14.47
C TRP A 86 -9.45 6.19 -14.97
N LYS A 87 -9.97 7.27 -14.41
CA LYS A 87 -9.49 8.65 -14.68
C LYS A 87 -8.12 8.93 -14.07
N GLY A 88 -7.70 8.12 -13.10
CA GLY A 88 -6.38 8.16 -12.47
C GLY A 88 -5.37 7.20 -13.11
N VAL A 89 -5.70 6.53 -14.20
CA VAL A 89 -4.80 5.60 -14.88
C VAL A 89 -4.07 6.31 -16.02
N SER A 90 -2.74 6.19 -16.05
CA SER A 90 -1.91 6.62 -17.17
C SER A 90 -1.47 5.42 -17.98
N TYR A 91 -1.29 5.62 -19.27
CA TYR A 91 -0.92 4.56 -20.20
C TYR A 91 0.38 4.92 -20.92
N ASP A 92 1.22 3.94 -21.15
CA ASP A 92 2.49 4.08 -21.83
C ASP A 92 2.65 2.94 -22.88
N LYS A 93 3.87 2.57 -23.18
CA LYS A 93 4.22 1.61 -24.23
C LYS A 93 3.39 0.31 -24.17
N GLY A 94 3.11 -0.23 -25.35
CA GLY A 94 2.41 -1.51 -25.50
C GLY A 94 0.91 -1.45 -25.28
N THR A 95 0.33 -0.25 -25.15
CA THR A 95 -1.12 -0.05 -25.07
C THR A 95 -1.68 0.53 -26.36
N TYR A 96 -2.92 0.20 -26.68
CA TYR A 96 -3.65 0.58 -27.89
C TYR A 96 -5.04 1.06 -27.54
N THR A 97 -5.51 2.12 -28.18
CA THR A 97 -6.89 2.60 -28.03
C THR A 97 -7.75 2.09 -29.19
N TYR A 98 -8.91 1.53 -28.88
CA TYR A 98 -9.90 1.09 -29.87
C TYR A 98 -11.30 1.27 -29.27
N ASN A 99 -12.19 2.03 -29.97
CA ASN A 99 -13.54 2.36 -29.52
C ASN A 99 -13.57 2.89 -28.07
N ASP A 100 -12.72 3.87 -27.76
CA ASP A 100 -12.58 4.49 -26.43
C ASP A 100 -12.15 3.56 -25.28
N GLU A 101 -11.81 2.31 -25.60
CA GLU A 101 -11.28 1.35 -24.64
C GLU A 101 -9.78 1.13 -24.86
N ILE A 102 -9.08 0.79 -23.77
CA ILE A 102 -7.64 0.53 -23.80
C ILE A 102 -7.36 -0.96 -23.83
N TYR A 103 -6.54 -1.35 -24.78
CA TYR A 103 -6.07 -2.71 -24.99
C TYR A 103 -4.56 -2.79 -24.79
N SER A 104 -4.09 -3.96 -24.47
CA SER A 104 -2.67 -4.28 -24.37
C SER A 104 -2.35 -5.52 -25.18
N ALA A 105 -1.14 -5.56 -25.77
CA ALA A 105 -0.68 -6.73 -26.48
C ALA A 105 -0.66 -7.96 -25.58
N ASP A 106 -1.20 -9.08 -26.08
CA ASP A 106 -1.13 -10.40 -25.43
C ASP A 106 -0.50 -11.41 -26.38
N LYS A 107 0.74 -11.16 -26.78
CA LYS A 107 1.44 -12.01 -27.75
C LYS A 107 1.72 -13.42 -27.22
N LYS A 108 1.79 -13.58 -25.89
CA LYS A 108 1.99 -14.87 -25.25
C LYS A 108 0.69 -15.63 -24.98
N ASN A 109 -0.45 -15.06 -25.37
CA ASN A 109 -1.76 -15.64 -25.16
C ASN A 109 -2.01 -16.09 -23.69
N LEU A 110 -1.66 -15.22 -22.73
CA LEU A 110 -1.73 -15.51 -21.29
C LEU A 110 -3.15 -15.80 -20.80
N TYR A 111 -4.14 -15.24 -21.49
CA TYR A 111 -5.52 -15.35 -21.10
C TYR A 111 -6.29 -16.40 -21.92
N GLY A 112 -5.68 -16.95 -22.99
CA GLY A 112 -6.31 -17.94 -23.86
C GLY A 112 -7.71 -17.51 -24.29
N ASP A 113 -8.62 -18.47 -24.45
CA ASP A 113 -10.00 -18.23 -24.83
C ASP A 113 -10.87 -17.68 -23.70
N ALA A 114 -10.34 -17.57 -22.48
CA ALA A 114 -11.06 -17.03 -21.33
C ALA A 114 -11.34 -15.51 -21.45
N VAL A 115 -10.64 -14.83 -22.36
CA VAL A 115 -10.79 -13.41 -22.62
C VAL A 115 -10.83 -13.16 -24.11
N GLU A 116 -11.79 -12.33 -24.56
CA GLU A 116 -11.87 -11.93 -25.96
C GLU A 116 -10.58 -11.21 -26.39
N HIS A 117 -9.97 -11.72 -27.44
CA HIS A 117 -8.84 -11.09 -28.11
C HIS A 117 -9.29 -10.28 -29.32
N LYS A 118 -8.64 -9.15 -29.52
CA LYS A 118 -8.85 -8.29 -30.67
C LYS A 118 -7.56 -8.02 -31.39
N THR A 119 -7.56 -8.19 -32.71
CA THR A 119 -6.38 -7.81 -33.52
C THR A 119 -6.40 -6.31 -33.77
N ILE A 120 -5.40 -5.60 -33.27
CA ILE A 120 -5.20 -4.16 -33.49
C ILE A 120 -3.83 -3.97 -34.11
N ASN A 121 -3.80 -3.37 -35.30
CA ASN A 121 -2.56 -3.18 -36.09
C ASN A 121 -1.76 -4.48 -36.28
N GLY A 122 -2.45 -5.60 -36.46
CA GLY A 122 -1.79 -6.92 -36.63
C GLY A 122 -1.32 -7.58 -35.33
N VAL A 123 -1.59 -6.99 -34.16
CA VAL A 123 -1.20 -7.52 -32.85
C VAL A 123 -2.43 -8.06 -32.13
N SER A 124 -2.33 -9.28 -31.59
CA SER A 124 -3.35 -9.83 -30.67
C SER A 124 -3.34 -9.06 -29.36
N CYS A 125 -4.48 -8.51 -29.00
CA CYS A 125 -4.61 -7.62 -27.83
C CYS A 125 -5.82 -8.03 -26.99
N VAL A 126 -5.72 -7.81 -25.68
CA VAL A 126 -6.82 -7.96 -24.72
C VAL A 126 -7.20 -6.63 -24.10
N LYS A 127 -8.47 -6.45 -23.76
CA LYS A 127 -8.94 -5.29 -23.02
C LYS A 127 -8.29 -5.27 -21.63
N ILE A 128 -7.70 -4.14 -21.23
CA ILE A 128 -7.04 -3.99 -19.94
C ILE A 128 -8.04 -3.94 -18.80
N LYS A 129 -9.17 -3.25 -19.01
CA LYS A 129 -10.23 -3.11 -18.01
C LYS A 129 -10.99 -4.42 -17.85
N MET A 130 -11.14 -4.83 -16.58
CA MET A 130 -12.02 -5.93 -16.19
C MET A 130 -13.34 -5.36 -15.69
N ASP A 131 -14.46 -6.02 -16.05
CA ASP A 131 -15.81 -5.59 -15.66
C ASP A 131 -16.16 -6.05 -14.23
N ALA A 132 -15.43 -7.03 -13.71
CA ALA A 132 -15.56 -7.52 -12.34
C ALA A 132 -14.16 -7.74 -11.73
N SER A 133 -14.10 -7.76 -10.39
CA SER A 133 -12.87 -8.07 -9.68
C SER A 133 -12.37 -9.48 -10.01
N ALA A 134 -11.05 -9.63 -10.05
CA ALA A 134 -10.45 -10.97 -10.02
C ALA A 134 -10.86 -11.68 -8.73
N PRO A 135 -11.08 -13.01 -8.77
CA PRO A 135 -11.42 -13.78 -7.58
C PRO A 135 -10.40 -13.58 -6.47
N THR A 136 -10.88 -13.35 -5.28
CA THR A 136 -10.08 -13.26 -4.04
C THR A 136 -10.72 -14.18 -3.00
N GLY A 137 -10.00 -14.51 -1.95
CA GLY A 137 -10.61 -15.08 -0.75
C GLY A 137 -11.60 -14.11 -0.11
N VAL A 138 -12.22 -14.52 0.98
CA VAL A 138 -13.10 -13.63 1.76
C VAL A 138 -12.25 -12.50 2.35
N ILE A 139 -12.53 -11.26 1.94
CA ILE A 139 -11.83 -10.06 2.39
C ILE A 139 -12.87 -9.05 2.86
N THR A 140 -12.68 -8.49 4.05
CA THR A 140 -13.44 -7.32 4.49
C THR A 140 -12.90 -6.09 3.77
N THR A 141 -13.75 -5.42 2.99
CA THR A 141 -13.37 -4.22 2.25
C THR A 141 -14.07 -3.00 2.85
N HIS A 142 -13.29 -1.98 3.19
CA HIS A 142 -13.80 -0.67 3.62
C HIS A 142 -13.86 0.30 2.43
N THR A 143 -14.62 1.38 2.55
CA THR A 143 -14.49 2.51 1.61
C THR A 143 -13.11 3.16 1.74
N ALA A 144 -12.66 3.90 0.73
CA ALA A 144 -11.38 4.59 0.78
C ALA A 144 -11.26 5.55 1.99
N ASP A 145 -12.32 6.27 2.32
CA ASP A 145 -12.36 7.20 3.47
C ASP A 145 -12.28 6.45 4.81
N GLU A 146 -13.00 5.33 4.94
CA GLU A 146 -12.94 4.47 6.14
C GLU A 146 -11.56 3.82 6.28
N ALA A 147 -10.99 3.32 5.17
CA ALA A 147 -9.66 2.73 5.15
C ALA A 147 -8.61 3.76 5.60
N PHE A 148 -8.66 4.99 5.07
CA PHE A 148 -7.78 6.07 5.48
C PHE A 148 -7.87 6.35 6.98
N SER A 149 -9.09 6.49 7.50
CA SER A 149 -9.34 6.75 8.93
C SER A 149 -8.83 5.62 9.81
N LYS A 150 -9.07 4.35 9.42
CA LYS A 150 -8.61 3.17 10.16
C LYS A 150 -7.09 3.03 10.13
N VAL A 151 -6.45 3.31 9.00
CA VAL A 151 -4.97 3.30 8.88
C VAL A 151 -4.37 4.35 9.80
N LEU A 152 -4.88 5.58 9.83
CA LEU A 152 -4.40 6.62 10.74
C LEU A 152 -4.55 6.22 12.22
N ALA A 153 -5.65 5.55 12.57
CA ALA A 153 -5.90 5.11 13.94
C ALA A 153 -5.04 3.92 14.36
N ASN A 154 -4.85 2.93 13.48
CA ASN A 154 -4.37 1.61 13.87
C ASN A 154 -3.05 1.17 13.22
N ALA A 155 -2.49 1.91 12.25
CA ALA A 155 -1.23 1.52 11.63
C ALA A 155 -0.03 1.74 12.55
N GLY A 156 0.97 0.86 12.44
CA GLY A 156 2.17 0.89 13.27
C GLY A 156 1.90 0.45 14.71
N ALA A 157 2.75 0.87 15.64
CA ALA A 157 2.62 0.59 17.07
C ALA A 157 1.48 1.40 17.71
N SER A 158 0.24 1.15 17.30
CA SER A 158 -0.93 2.00 17.60
C SER A 158 -1.30 2.07 19.08
N LEU A 159 -0.96 1.04 19.85
CA LEU A 159 -1.17 1.03 21.32
C LEU A 159 -0.21 1.96 22.05
N PHE A 160 1.00 2.08 21.56
CA PHE A 160 2.01 3.01 22.07
C PHE A 160 2.88 3.51 20.92
N ARG A 161 2.51 4.65 20.35
CA ARG A 161 3.29 5.30 19.30
C ARG A 161 4.42 6.11 19.91
N ASP A 162 5.64 5.86 19.44
CA ASP A 162 6.75 6.75 19.72
C ASP A 162 6.62 8.06 18.91
N GLU A 163 7.59 8.95 19.06
CA GLU A 163 7.60 10.24 18.37
C GLU A 163 7.73 10.12 16.85
N ILE A 164 8.33 9.02 16.36
CA ILE A 164 8.49 8.77 14.92
C ILE A 164 7.17 8.34 14.33
N ASP A 165 6.53 7.34 14.92
CA ASP A 165 5.22 6.85 14.49
C ASP A 165 4.14 7.94 14.60
N ALA A 166 4.12 8.68 15.70
CA ALA A 166 3.18 9.79 15.89
C ALA A 166 3.37 10.87 14.81
N ARG A 167 4.62 11.19 14.46
CA ARG A 167 4.93 12.14 13.38
C ARG A 167 4.45 11.63 12.04
N TYR A 168 4.73 10.37 11.69
CA TYR A 168 4.28 9.80 10.41
C TYR A 168 2.76 9.79 10.27
N MET A 169 2.05 9.51 11.35
CA MET A 169 0.59 9.57 11.32
C MET A 169 0.07 11.00 11.14
N GLU A 170 0.68 11.98 11.81
CA GLU A 170 0.30 13.38 11.62
C GLU A 170 0.67 13.90 10.23
N GLU A 171 1.83 13.57 9.70
CA GLU A 171 2.24 13.90 8.33
C GLU A 171 1.31 13.25 7.29
N ALA A 172 0.93 11.98 7.48
CA ALA A 172 -0.03 11.31 6.61
C ALA A 172 -1.42 11.96 6.67
N LYS A 173 -1.87 12.35 7.86
CA LYS A 173 -3.15 13.01 8.10
C LYS A 173 -3.20 14.40 7.45
N THR A 174 -2.16 15.19 7.64
CA THR A 174 -2.14 16.60 7.21
C THR A 174 -1.65 16.78 5.76
N GLY A 175 -0.88 15.83 5.24
CA GLY A 175 -0.19 15.95 3.94
C GLY A 175 0.98 16.93 3.99
N THR A 176 1.47 17.27 5.18
CA THR A 176 2.63 18.16 5.40
C THR A 176 3.83 17.34 5.89
N ALA A 177 5.02 17.94 5.86
CA ALA A 177 6.22 17.33 6.40
C ALA A 177 6.82 18.23 7.47
N GLN A 178 7.10 17.67 8.63
CA GLN A 178 7.74 18.39 9.73
C GLN A 178 9.23 18.60 9.48
N TYR A 179 9.88 17.65 8.84
CA TYR A 179 11.30 17.66 8.55
C TYR A 179 11.60 17.54 7.07
N LYS A 180 12.82 17.84 6.69
CA LYS A 180 13.35 17.68 5.34
C LYS A 180 14.79 17.21 5.39
N GLY A 181 15.25 16.57 4.35
CA GLY A 181 16.64 16.18 4.20
C GLY A 181 17.59 17.37 4.21
N SER A 182 18.67 17.29 4.97
CA SER A 182 19.69 18.36 5.05
C SER A 182 20.46 18.55 3.74
N ILE A 183 20.57 17.51 2.93
CA ILE A 183 21.24 17.51 1.62
C ILE A 183 20.24 17.71 0.51
N THR A 184 19.23 16.85 0.44
CA THR A 184 18.24 16.82 -0.64
C THR A 184 17.22 17.93 -0.54
N GLN A 185 17.02 18.52 0.63
CA GLN A 185 15.93 19.47 0.94
C GLN A 185 14.52 18.91 0.63
N SER A 186 14.40 17.59 0.53
CA SER A 186 13.14 16.93 0.24
C SER A 186 12.23 16.89 1.47
N PRO A 187 11.06 17.54 1.44
CA PRO A 187 10.12 17.49 2.56
C PRO A 187 9.66 16.05 2.85
N GLY A 188 9.71 15.62 4.11
CA GLY A 188 9.28 14.28 4.54
C GLY A 188 10.28 13.16 4.25
N ILE A 189 11.40 13.46 3.59
CA ILE A 189 12.47 12.49 3.31
C ILE A 189 13.75 13.02 3.98
N ILE A 190 14.26 12.26 4.93
CA ILE A 190 15.51 12.60 5.64
C ILE A 190 16.71 11.95 4.96
N ASP A 191 17.86 12.61 4.99
CA ASP A 191 19.12 12.08 4.46
C ASP A 191 19.95 11.40 5.54
N LYS A 192 19.75 11.79 6.79
CA LYS A 192 20.44 11.26 7.97
C LYS A 192 19.60 11.46 9.23
N VAL A 193 19.89 10.68 10.25
CA VAL A 193 19.15 10.69 11.54
C VAL A 193 19.16 12.07 12.22
N SER A 194 20.24 12.83 12.06
CA SER A 194 20.33 14.20 12.63
C SER A 194 19.36 15.20 12.00
N ASP A 195 18.74 14.90 10.85
CA ASP A 195 17.75 15.78 10.22
C ASP A 195 16.43 15.84 11.01
N VAL A 196 16.22 14.87 11.89
CA VAL A 196 15.08 14.79 12.83
C VAL A 196 15.52 14.95 14.29
N ASN A 197 16.57 15.70 14.54
CA ASN A 197 17.16 15.92 15.88
C ASN A 197 17.76 14.66 16.53
N GLY A 198 18.14 13.67 15.72
CA GLY A 198 18.65 12.40 16.18
C GLY A 198 17.56 11.40 16.52
N TYR A 199 17.99 10.24 16.96
CA TYR A 199 17.13 9.18 17.50
C TYR A 199 17.63 8.82 18.89
N THR A 200 16.74 8.83 19.86
CA THR A 200 17.02 8.28 21.18
C THR A 200 16.15 7.05 21.35
N GLU A 201 16.80 5.92 21.58
CA GLU A 201 16.08 4.70 21.87
C GLU A 201 15.15 4.92 23.07
N LYS A 202 13.87 4.70 22.88
CA LYS A 202 12.88 4.84 23.93
C LYS A 202 12.90 3.58 24.77
N THR A 203 13.17 3.75 26.04
CA THR A 203 12.86 2.72 27.03
C THR A 203 11.36 2.73 27.21
N PHE A 204 10.69 1.72 26.71
CA PHE A 204 9.27 1.53 27.01
C PHE A 204 9.16 1.41 28.53
N ALA A 205 8.29 2.22 29.14
CA ALA A 205 8.02 2.13 30.56
C ALA A 205 7.43 0.75 30.86
N THR A 206 8.26 -0.15 31.30
CA THR A 206 7.81 -1.43 31.85
C THR A 206 7.01 -1.11 33.10
N GLY A 207 5.75 -1.50 33.14
CA GLY A 207 4.89 -1.29 34.30
C GLY A 207 3.77 -0.28 34.14
N SER A 208 3.50 0.21 32.92
CA SER A 208 2.31 1.03 32.64
C SER A 208 1.02 0.22 32.56
N ARG A 209 1.08 -1.11 32.52
CA ARG A 209 -0.10 -1.97 32.52
C ARG A 209 -0.65 -2.09 33.94
N PRO A 210 -1.99 -2.02 34.13
CA PRO A 210 -2.60 -2.25 35.43
C PRO A 210 -2.22 -3.64 35.98
N LYS A 211 -2.16 -3.78 37.29
CA LYS A 211 -2.03 -5.10 37.93
C LYS A 211 -3.24 -5.96 37.52
N GLY A 212 -3.00 -7.19 37.06
CA GLY A 212 -4.04 -8.06 36.53
C GLY A 212 -4.44 -7.73 35.08
N PHE A 213 -3.56 -7.10 34.32
CA PHE A 213 -3.75 -6.94 32.89
C PHE A 213 -3.43 -8.21 32.11
N ASP A 214 -2.43 -8.96 32.55
CA ASP A 214 -1.92 -10.21 31.99
C ASP A 214 -1.28 -10.93 33.20
N THR A 215 -2.06 -11.77 33.89
CA THR A 215 -1.71 -12.29 35.21
C THR A 215 -0.66 -13.39 35.14
N ASP A 216 -0.70 -14.23 34.11
CA ASP A 216 0.22 -15.34 33.93
C ASP A 216 1.40 -15.01 32.99
N ASN A 217 1.38 -13.80 32.37
CA ASN A 217 2.41 -13.25 31.51
C ASN A 217 2.64 -14.05 30.24
N ASP A 218 1.59 -14.53 29.61
CA ASP A 218 1.64 -15.27 28.34
C ASP A 218 1.50 -14.35 27.11
N GLY A 219 1.15 -13.09 27.32
CA GLY A 219 0.99 -12.05 26.29
C GLY A 219 -0.45 -11.80 25.89
N ILE A 220 -1.41 -12.53 26.43
CA ILE A 220 -2.85 -12.32 26.23
C ILE A 220 -3.41 -11.59 27.46
N PRO A 221 -4.21 -10.54 27.32
CA PRO A 221 -4.83 -9.84 28.45
C PRO A 221 -5.91 -10.68 29.15
N ASP A 222 -5.96 -10.66 30.50
CA ASP A 222 -6.94 -11.36 31.33
C ASP A 222 -8.41 -11.18 30.89
N ASP A 223 -8.78 -9.92 30.54
CA ASP A 223 -10.13 -9.62 30.09
C ASP A 223 -10.46 -10.29 28.74
N TRP A 224 -9.48 -10.34 27.84
CA TRP A 224 -9.64 -10.98 26.53
C TRP A 224 -9.73 -12.51 26.68
N GLU A 225 -8.88 -13.09 27.51
CA GLU A 225 -8.89 -14.53 27.79
C GLU A 225 -10.24 -14.95 28.38
N THR A 226 -10.70 -14.24 29.40
CA THR A 226 -12.01 -14.48 30.02
C THR A 226 -13.14 -14.39 29.00
N ALA A 227 -13.12 -13.40 28.12
CA ALA A 227 -14.13 -13.20 27.09
C ALA A 227 -14.14 -14.31 26.03
N ASN A 228 -12.99 -14.95 25.79
CA ASN A 228 -12.82 -16.00 24.78
C ASN A 228 -12.70 -17.42 25.39
N GLY A 229 -12.94 -17.58 26.71
CA GLY A 229 -12.96 -18.89 27.37
C GLY A 229 -11.60 -19.50 27.66
N LEU A 230 -10.55 -18.67 27.69
CA LEU A 230 -9.21 -19.02 28.17
C LEU A 230 -9.09 -18.76 29.67
N ASN A 231 -7.99 -19.21 30.25
CA ASN A 231 -7.76 -19.09 31.70
C ASN A 231 -6.64 -18.09 32.02
N PRO A 232 -6.93 -16.90 32.54
CA PRO A 232 -5.94 -15.85 32.87
C PRO A 232 -4.86 -16.24 33.89
N ASN A 233 -4.83 -17.48 34.35
CA ASN A 233 -3.83 -18.00 35.28
C ASN A 233 -3.09 -19.23 34.72
N ASP A 234 -3.18 -19.47 33.42
CA ASP A 234 -2.57 -20.62 32.77
C ASP A 234 -1.87 -20.28 31.46
N ALA A 235 -0.65 -19.76 31.54
CA ALA A 235 0.16 -19.36 30.40
C ALA A 235 0.34 -20.44 29.30
N SER A 236 -0.02 -21.68 29.59
CA SER A 236 0.12 -22.77 28.60
C SER A 236 -1.00 -22.77 27.57
N ASP A 237 -2.14 -22.18 27.87
CA ASP A 237 -3.29 -22.18 26.97
C ASP A 237 -3.10 -21.22 25.79
N ALA A 238 -2.27 -20.17 25.91
CA ALA A 238 -1.85 -19.31 24.80
C ALA A 238 -1.26 -20.09 23.62
N LEU A 239 -0.60 -21.19 23.89
CA LEU A 239 0.06 -22.02 22.89
C LEU A 239 -0.84 -23.15 22.36
N THR A 240 -2.06 -23.28 22.87
CA THR A 240 -3.03 -24.22 22.34
C THR A 240 -3.77 -23.62 21.12
N TYR A 241 -4.55 -24.46 20.46
CA TYR A 241 -5.26 -24.10 19.20
C TYR A 241 -6.78 -24.10 19.41
N SER A 242 -7.24 -23.92 20.63
CA SER A 242 -8.66 -24.09 20.98
C SER A 242 -9.60 -23.06 20.35
N LEU A 243 -9.08 -21.89 19.96
CA LEU A 243 -9.86 -20.80 19.34
C LEU A 243 -9.86 -20.87 17.81
N ASP A 244 -8.97 -21.63 17.18
CA ASP A 244 -8.96 -21.85 15.74
C ASP A 244 -9.53 -23.22 15.38
N GLU A 245 -10.73 -23.26 14.77
CA GLU A 245 -11.38 -24.51 14.35
C GLU A 245 -10.51 -25.39 13.44
N LYS A 246 -9.58 -24.76 12.69
CA LYS A 246 -8.66 -25.47 11.78
C LYS A 246 -7.36 -25.90 12.44
N GLY A 247 -7.08 -25.39 13.63
CA GLY A 247 -5.85 -25.66 14.35
C GLY A 247 -4.57 -25.17 13.67
N TYR A 248 -4.65 -24.06 12.91
CA TYR A 248 -3.50 -23.47 12.24
C TYR A 248 -2.81 -22.41 13.09
N TYR A 249 -3.60 -21.70 13.92
CA TYR A 249 -3.14 -20.59 14.73
C TYR A 249 -3.30 -20.91 16.21
N THR A 250 -2.26 -20.65 16.99
CA THR A 250 -2.34 -20.70 18.46
C THR A 250 -3.28 -19.61 18.98
N ASN A 251 -3.76 -19.76 20.21
CA ASN A 251 -4.63 -18.76 20.82
C ASN A 251 -3.98 -17.37 20.89
N LEU A 252 -2.66 -17.32 21.15
CA LEU A 252 -1.88 -16.07 21.09
C LEU A 252 -1.88 -15.46 19.68
N GLU A 253 -1.75 -16.27 18.64
CA GLU A 253 -1.81 -15.79 17.26
C GLU A 253 -3.21 -15.33 16.88
N VAL A 254 -4.26 -15.98 17.38
CA VAL A 254 -5.66 -15.54 17.20
C VAL A 254 -5.89 -14.19 17.90
N TYR A 255 -5.33 -14.00 19.10
CA TYR A 255 -5.39 -12.71 19.78
C TYR A 255 -4.64 -11.60 19.01
N ALA A 256 -3.49 -11.93 18.42
CA ALA A 256 -2.64 -10.94 17.73
C ALA A 256 -3.16 -10.52 16.34
N ASN A 257 -4.11 -11.26 15.74
CA ASN A 257 -4.72 -10.99 14.43
C ASN A 257 -6.05 -10.22 14.56
#